data_d9a955b4dffcab143fbf69b42d6bd63f
#
_entry.id   d9a955b4dffcab143fbf69b42d6bd63f
#
_cell.length_a   1.000
_cell.length_b   1.000
_cell.length_c   1.000
_cell.angle_alpha   90.00
_cell.angle_beta   90.00
_cell.angle_gamma   90.00
#
_symmetry.space_group_name_H-M   'P 1'
#
loop_
_entity.id
_entity.type
_entity.pdbx_description
1 polymer ?
#
loop_
_entity_poly.entity_id
_entity_poly.type
_entity_poly.pdbx_seq_one_letter_code
_entity_poly.pdbx_strand_id
1 'polypeptide(L)'
;MAHFAEINDSNIVTRVVVIGNSDCLDGDGNESEAVGVAFCRSLYGNSTNWVQTSYNNRIRKNYAGIGHTWDSGRNAFIPPQPYPSWSLNETTCQWRPPTPGPTDGMYYWDEDNTRWVQV
;
A
#
# COMPACT_ATOMS: atom_id res chain seq x y z
N MET A 1 16.42 4.80 -4.72
CA MET A 1 15.99 3.41 -4.48
C MET A 1 14.54 3.26 -4.88
N ALA A 2 14.20 2.15 -5.49
CA ALA A 2 12.83 1.89 -5.93
C ALA A 2 12.24 0.75 -5.11
N HIS A 3 10.94 0.85 -4.80
CA HIS A 3 10.23 -0.11 -3.97
C HIS A 3 9.16 -0.80 -4.79
N PHE A 4 9.07 -2.12 -4.69
CA PHE A 4 8.11 -2.91 -5.44
C PHE A 4 7.38 -3.87 -4.51
N ALA A 5 6.07 -3.95 -4.68
CA ALA A 5 5.21 -4.87 -3.94
C ALA A 5 4.88 -6.07 -4.80
N GLU A 6 5.11 -7.26 -4.27
CA GLU A 6 4.62 -8.50 -4.88
C GLU A 6 3.16 -8.69 -4.49
N ILE A 7 2.32 -8.97 -5.48
CA ILE A 7 0.89 -9.22 -5.26
C ILE A 7 0.52 -10.62 -5.71
N ASN A 8 -0.40 -11.26 -4.97
CA ASN A 8 -0.93 -12.58 -5.33
C ASN A 8 -2.13 -12.45 -6.26
N ASP A 9 -2.75 -13.56 -6.59
CA ASP A 9 -3.89 -13.60 -7.51
C ASP A 9 -5.13 -12.88 -6.97
N SER A 10 -5.18 -12.61 -5.68
CA SER A 10 -6.24 -11.84 -5.03
C SER A 10 -5.88 -10.37 -4.85
N ASN A 11 -4.79 -9.91 -5.46
CA ASN A 11 -4.28 -8.55 -5.36
C ASN A 11 -3.85 -8.15 -3.93
N ILE A 12 -3.45 -9.12 -3.13
CA ILE A 12 -2.95 -8.89 -1.78
C ILE A 12 -1.42 -8.84 -1.82
N VAL A 13 -0.84 -7.84 -1.17
CA VAL A 13 0.61 -7.67 -1.06
C VAL A 13 1.18 -8.76 -0.18
N THR A 14 2.12 -9.54 -0.72
CA THR A 14 2.77 -10.64 -0.02
C THR A 14 4.19 -10.32 0.43
N ARG A 15 4.84 -9.38 -0.24
CA ARG A 15 6.14 -8.83 0.19
C ARG A 15 6.41 -7.49 -0.48
N VAL A 16 7.31 -6.71 0.10
CA VAL A 16 7.80 -5.47 -0.50
C VAL A 16 9.31 -5.54 -0.52
N VAL A 17 9.91 -5.21 -1.66
CA VAL A 17 11.35 -5.23 -1.85
C VAL A 17 11.87 -3.88 -2.28
N VAL A 18 13.16 -3.65 -2.03
CA VAL A 18 13.86 -2.44 -2.46
C VAL A 18 14.90 -2.87 -3.50
N ILE A 19 14.91 -2.21 -4.64
CA ILE A 19 15.92 -2.44 -5.67
C ILE A 19 16.74 -1.18 -5.91
N GLY A 20 17.95 -1.34 -6.42
CA GLY A 20 18.82 -0.22 -6.74
C GLY A 20 18.27 0.62 -7.89
N ASN A 21 18.59 1.90 -7.91
CA ASN A 21 18.14 2.80 -8.97
C ASN A 21 18.55 2.30 -10.36
N SER A 22 19.76 1.75 -10.49
CA SER A 22 20.27 1.25 -11.76
C SER A 22 19.50 0.03 -12.29
N ASP A 23 18.79 -0.68 -11.42
CA ASP A 23 18.00 -1.85 -11.80
C ASP A 23 16.58 -1.51 -12.23
N CYS A 24 16.25 -0.22 -12.24
CA CYS A 24 14.92 0.30 -12.54
C CYS A 24 14.97 1.39 -13.62
N LEU A 25 16.05 1.46 -14.41
CA LEU A 25 16.22 2.46 -15.46
C LEU A 25 15.97 1.85 -16.84
N ASP A 26 15.28 2.61 -17.69
CA ASP A 26 15.10 2.25 -19.10
C ASP A 26 16.35 2.60 -19.92
N GLY A 27 16.30 2.39 -21.24
CA GLY A 27 17.41 2.67 -22.14
C GLY A 27 17.83 4.12 -22.21
N ASP A 28 16.94 5.04 -21.81
CA ASP A 28 17.20 6.49 -21.80
C ASP A 28 17.67 6.99 -20.43
N GLY A 29 17.83 6.09 -19.46
CA GLY A 29 18.27 6.44 -18.11
C GLY A 29 17.15 6.95 -17.21
N ASN A 30 15.88 6.78 -17.59
CA ASN A 30 14.74 7.19 -16.80
C ASN A 30 14.19 6.03 -15.99
N GLU A 31 13.67 6.32 -14.78
CA GLU A 31 13.00 5.31 -13.95
C GLU A 31 11.82 4.70 -14.71
N SER A 32 11.72 3.36 -14.68
CA SER A 32 10.70 2.63 -15.40
C SER A 32 10.16 1.50 -14.54
N GLU A 33 8.86 1.53 -14.28
CA GLU A 33 8.21 0.44 -13.55
C GLU A 33 8.35 -0.89 -14.29
N ALA A 34 8.22 -0.88 -15.61
CA ALA A 34 8.34 -2.11 -16.40
C ALA A 34 9.72 -2.76 -16.27
N VAL A 35 10.78 -1.96 -16.25
CA VAL A 35 12.15 -2.44 -16.04
C VAL A 35 12.31 -3.01 -14.64
N GLY A 36 11.80 -2.31 -13.62
CA GLY A 36 11.85 -2.78 -12.24
C GLY A 36 11.06 -4.07 -12.04
N VAL A 37 9.90 -4.20 -12.64
CA VAL A 37 9.11 -5.45 -12.60
C VAL A 37 9.89 -6.60 -13.23
N ALA A 38 10.52 -6.38 -14.38
CA ALA A 38 11.32 -7.41 -15.03
C ALA A 38 12.50 -7.83 -14.15
N PHE A 39 13.14 -6.88 -13.47
CA PHE A 39 14.22 -7.18 -12.55
C PHE A 39 13.74 -8.04 -11.37
N CYS A 40 12.60 -7.67 -10.76
CA CYS A 40 12.01 -8.45 -9.67
C CYS A 40 11.67 -9.88 -10.13
N ARG A 41 11.11 -10.02 -11.32
CA ARG A 41 10.82 -11.35 -11.87
C ARG A 41 12.07 -12.18 -12.10
N SER A 42 13.17 -11.55 -12.47
CA SER A 42 14.44 -12.26 -12.65
C SER A 42 14.98 -12.82 -11.32
N LEU A 43 14.67 -12.17 -10.21
CA LEU A 43 15.09 -12.59 -8.87
C LEU A 43 14.15 -13.59 -8.23
N TYR A 44 12.83 -13.40 -8.41
CA TYR A 44 11.81 -14.13 -7.64
C TYR A 44 10.97 -15.07 -8.50
N GLY A 45 11.13 -15.05 -9.82
CA GLY A 45 10.45 -15.96 -10.73
C GLY A 45 9.48 -15.23 -11.68
N ASN A 46 9.37 -15.80 -12.90
CA ASN A 46 8.57 -15.18 -13.97
C ASN A 46 7.06 -15.23 -13.71
N SER A 47 6.61 -16.05 -12.75
CA SER A 47 5.20 -16.11 -12.38
C SER A 47 4.79 -15.11 -11.32
N THR A 48 5.73 -14.33 -10.79
CA THR A 48 5.44 -13.30 -9.79
C THR A 48 4.90 -12.03 -10.43
N ASN A 49 4.01 -11.34 -9.71
CA ASN A 49 3.44 -10.08 -10.14
C ASN A 49 3.85 -8.96 -9.20
N TRP A 50 4.27 -7.83 -9.78
CA TRP A 50 4.86 -6.73 -9.04
C TRP A 50 4.24 -5.40 -9.42
N VAL A 51 4.05 -4.53 -8.44
CA VAL A 51 3.54 -3.17 -8.63
C VAL A 51 4.44 -2.22 -7.85
N GLN A 52 4.91 -1.17 -8.52
CA GLN A 52 5.76 -0.19 -7.87
C GLN A 52 5.00 0.57 -6.80
N THR A 53 5.62 0.76 -5.65
CA THR A 53 5.12 1.57 -4.56
C THR A 53 6.15 2.65 -4.21
N SER A 54 5.82 3.54 -3.28
CA SER A 54 6.70 4.63 -2.89
C SER A 54 6.78 4.70 -1.37
N TYR A 55 8.00 4.63 -0.85
CA TYR A 55 8.26 4.71 0.59
C TYR A 55 7.67 5.96 1.22
N ASN A 56 7.63 7.08 0.50
CA ASN A 56 7.15 8.37 1.00
C ASN A 56 5.78 8.77 0.43
N ASN A 57 4.99 7.80 -0.01
CA ASN A 57 3.62 8.00 -0.50
C ASN A 57 3.52 8.93 -1.71
N ARG A 58 4.55 8.99 -2.56
CA ARG A 58 4.54 9.87 -3.75
C ARG A 58 3.65 9.34 -4.86
N ILE A 59 3.48 8.01 -4.94
CA ILE A 59 2.62 7.38 -5.94
C ILE A 59 1.69 6.40 -5.23
N ARG A 60 0.51 6.18 -5.84
CA ARG A 60 -0.44 5.12 -5.45
C ARG A 60 -0.88 5.19 -3.98
N LYS A 61 -0.97 6.43 -3.47
CA LYS A 61 -1.56 6.81 -2.17
C LYS A 61 -0.73 6.37 -0.98
N ASN A 62 -0.79 5.09 -0.62
CA ASN A 62 -0.11 4.58 0.56
C ASN A 62 1.10 3.74 0.18
N TYR A 63 2.14 3.79 1.00
CA TYR A 63 3.25 2.85 0.88
C TYR A 63 2.70 1.44 1.13
N ALA A 64 3.00 0.51 0.21
CA ALA A 64 2.49 -0.85 0.30
C ALA A 64 3.09 -1.58 1.52
N GLY A 65 2.25 -2.34 2.20
CA GLY A 65 2.67 -3.24 3.28
C GLY A 65 2.06 -4.61 3.05
N ILE A 66 2.63 -5.63 3.71
CA ILE A 66 2.10 -6.99 3.64
C ILE A 66 0.67 -6.98 4.13
N GLY A 67 -0.24 -7.58 3.36
CA GLY A 67 -1.66 -7.61 3.68
C GLY A 67 -2.48 -6.47 3.06
N HIS A 68 -1.82 -5.44 2.50
CA HIS A 68 -2.53 -4.39 1.77
C HIS A 68 -3.13 -4.97 0.49
N THR A 69 -4.18 -4.32 -0.01
CA THR A 69 -4.79 -4.65 -1.30
C THR A 69 -4.31 -3.69 -2.36
N TRP A 70 -3.90 -4.20 -3.51
CA TRP A 70 -3.66 -3.39 -4.69
C TRP A 70 -4.99 -3.19 -5.43
N ASP A 71 -5.40 -1.94 -5.58
CA ASP A 71 -6.62 -1.57 -6.30
C ASP A 71 -6.24 -0.80 -7.57
N SER A 72 -6.28 -1.50 -8.70
CA SER A 72 -5.88 -0.89 -9.98
C SER A 72 -6.88 0.17 -10.45
N GLY A 73 -8.16 0.04 -10.11
CA GLY A 73 -9.18 1.02 -10.46
C GLY A 73 -8.96 2.36 -9.75
N ARG A 74 -8.52 2.33 -8.51
CA ARG A 74 -8.16 3.52 -7.75
C ARG A 74 -6.71 3.93 -7.92
N ASN A 75 -5.89 3.08 -8.56
CA ASN A 75 -4.44 3.25 -8.67
C ASN A 75 -3.82 3.47 -7.27
N ALA A 76 -4.12 2.57 -6.34
CA ALA A 76 -3.77 2.76 -4.93
C ALA A 76 -3.54 1.45 -4.21
N PHE A 77 -2.66 1.51 -3.19
CA PHE A 77 -2.55 0.46 -2.18
C PHE A 77 -3.45 0.81 -1.00
N ILE A 78 -4.29 -0.12 -0.58
CA ILE A 78 -5.28 0.10 0.47
C ILE A 78 -4.93 -0.78 1.66
N PRO A 79 -4.74 -0.20 2.87
CA PRO A 79 -4.51 -0.97 4.08
C PRO A 79 -5.70 -1.87 4.42
N PRO A 80 -5.51 -2.94 5.19
CA PRO A 80 -6.64 -3.75 5.66
C PRO A 80 -7.63 -2.90 6.45
N GLN A 81 -8.93 -3.15 6.25
CA GLN A 81 -9.98 -2.46 7.01
C GLN A 81 -9.86 -2.81 8.49
N PRO A 82 -9.66 -1.82 9.38
CA PRO A 82 -9.45 -2.12 10.80
C PRO A 82 -10.72 -2.57 11.51
N TYR A 83 -11.89 -2.00 11.13
CA TYR A 83 -13.18 -2.32 11.75
C TYR A 83 -14.29 -2.20 10.73
N PRO A 84 -15.37 -3.00 10.83
CA PRO A 84 -16.47 -2.96 9.87
C PRO A 84 -17.16 -1.60 9.73
N SER A 85 -17.18 -0.79 10.82
CA SER A 85 -17.83 0.52 10.79
C SER A 85 -17.01 1.61 10.11
N TRP A 86 -15.71 1.38 9.89
CA TRP A 86 -14.84 2.36 9.26
C TRP A 86 -15.06 2.37 7.75
N SER A 87 -15.01 3.53 7.15
CA SER A 87 -15.18 3.70 5.71
C SER A 87 -13.90 4.20 5.05
N LEU A 88 -13.75 3.88 3.77
CA LEU A 88 -12.58 4.27 3.00
C LEU A 88 -12.72 5.72 2.52
N ASN A 89 -11.69 6.53 2.79
CA ASN A 89 -11.56 7.85 2.17
C ASN A 89 -11.07 7.65 0.74
N GLU A 90 -11.90 7.99 -0.24
CA GLU A 90 -11.57 7.77 -1.66
C GLU A 90 -10.41 8.65 -2.15
N THR A 91 -10.14 9.76 -1.49
CA THR A 91 -9.05 10.67 -1.87
C THR A 91 -7.69 10.15 -1.39
N THR A 92 -7.62 9.67 -0.13
CA THR A 92 -6.36 9.24 0.48
C THR A 92 -6.19 7.72 0.51
N CYS A 93 -7.27 6.98 0.28
CA CYS A 93 -7.34 5.53 0.42
C CYS A 93 -6.94 5.06 1.82
N GLN A 94 -7.28 5.87 2.82
CA GLN A 94 -7.13 5.53 4.24
C GLN A 94 -8.50 5.31 4.86
N TRP A 95 -8.54 4.44 5.85
CA TRP A 95 -9.77 4.14 6.56
C TRP A 95 -10.07 5.20 7.62
N ARG A 96 -11.35 5.56 7.74
CA ARG A 96 -11.81 6.57 8.69
C ARG A 96 -12.91 6.03 9.58
N PRO A 97 -12.86 6.30 10.90
CA PRO A 97 -13.94 5.95 11.80
C PRO A 97 -15.19 6.80 11.50
N PRO A 98 -16.40 6.34 11.93
CA PRO A 98 -17.62 7.14 11.78
C PRO A 98 -17.56 8.47 12.54
N THR A 99 -16.79 8.51 13.62
CA THR A 99 -16.61 9.71 14.45
C THR A 99 -15.11 10.04 14.51
N PRO A 100 -14.70 11.30 14.22
CA PRO A 100 -13.29 11.66 14.29
C PRO A 100 -12.69 11.41 15.67
N GLY A 101 -11.44 10.98 15.71
CA GLY A 101 -10.74 10.69 16.95
C GLY A 101 -10.50 11.95 17.77
N PRO A 102 -10.68 11.87 19.11
CA PRO A 102 -10.31 12.98 20.00
C PRO A 102 -8.83 13.27 19.97
N THR A 103 -8.46 14.54 20.25
CA THR A 103 -7.06 14.98 20.23
C THR A 103 -6.53 15.38 21.62
N ASP A 104 -7.33 15.20 22.66
CA ASP A 104 -7.05 15.67 24.02
C ASP A 104 -6.58 14.59 24.97
N GLY A 105 -6.11 13.45 24.43
CA GLY A 105 -5.64 12.34 25.25
C GLY A 105 -5.47 11.09 24.45
N MET A 106 -5.36 9.95 25.16
CA MET A 106 -5.25 8.64 24.56
C MET A 106 -6.61 7.94 24.58
N TYR A 107 -7.03 7.45 23.40
CA TYR A 107 -8.32 6.81 23.22
C TYR A 107 -8.12 5.54 22.41
N TYR A 108 -9.06 4.58 22.58
CA TYR A 108 -9.17 3.44 21.70
C TYR A 108 -10.59 3.38 21.10
N TRP A 109 -10.69 2.73 19.95
CA TRP A 109 -11.98 2.58 19.27
C TRP A 109 -12.74 1.38 19.84
N ASP A 110 -13.99 1.62 20.26
CA ASP A 110 -14.91 0.58 20.72
C ASP A 110 -15.91 0.31 19.58
N GLU A 111 -15.68 -0.76 18.84
CA GLU A 111 -16.47 -1.11 17.67
C GLU A 111 -17.91 -1.46 18.05
N ASP A 112 -18.09 -2.18 19.16
CA ASP A 112 -19.42 -2.63 19.58
C ASP A 112 -20.37 -1.47 19.86
N ASN A 113 -19.84 -0.38 20.40
CA ASN A 113 -20.62 0.82 20.72
C ASN A 113 -20.34 1.96 19.74
N THR A 114 -19.52 1.75 18.73
CA THR A 114 -19.13 2.73 17.70
C THR A 114 -18.75 4.09 18.29
N ARG A 115 -17.80 4.06 19.24
CA ARG A 115 -17.35 5.27 19.93
C ARG A 115 -15.88 5.17 20.33
N TRP A 116 -15.29 6.32 20.63
CA TRP A 116 -13.97 6.41 21.23
C TRP A 116 -14.08 6.31 22.75
N VAL A 117 -13.17 5.56 23.37
CA VAL A 117 -13.12 5.37 24.81
C VAL A 117 -11.76 5.82 25.30
N GLN A 118 -11.75 6.69 26.32
CA GLN A 118 -10.51 7.17 26.90
C GLN A 118 -9.80 6.06 27.66
N VAL A 119 -8.49 5.98 27.44
CA VAL A 119 -7.62 5.00 28.12
C VAL A 119 -7.46 5.33 29.58
#